data_551f5089138b1e99551437df01795e4c
#
_entry.id   551f5089138b1e99551437df01795e4c
#
_cell.length_a   1.000
_cell.length_b   1.000
_cell.length_c   1.000
_cell.angle_alpha   90.00
_cell.angle_beta   90.00
_cell.angle_gamma   90.00
#
_symmetry.space_group_name_H-M   'P 1'
#
loop_
_entity.id
_entity.type
_entity.pdbx_description
1 polymer ?
#
loop_
_entity_poly.entity_id
_entity_poly.type
_entity_poly.pdbx_seq_one_letter_code
_entity_poly.pdbx_strand_id
1 'polypeptide(L)'
;MNERTTEVLEQYELEVQSKRRGRGAWICETSQGLKLLREYKGTVKRLEFEEQIMNVLQNQKTCRTDQYMRNREGELLSVAEDGTRCVVKEWFSGRECSVQSEAEVVRAVGQIAKLHRTLRGIAIDESWNLGSILTRPAVAEMERHNRELVRTRNYIRKKRRKSDFERAVSGSL
;
A
#
# COMPACT_ATOMS: atom_id res chain seq x y z
N MET A 1 -25.76 5.62 0.18
CA MET A 1 -24.57 6.35 -0.33
C MET A 1 -23.71 6.62 0.88
N ASN A 2 -22.39 6.37 0.86
CA ASN A 2 -21.60 6.57 2.08
C ASN A 2 -21.32 8.07 2.20
N GLU A 3 -22.03 8.77 3.07
CA GLU A 3 -21.96 10.23 3.29
C GLU A 3 -20.52 10.68 3.53
N ARG A 4 -19.80 9.94 4.37
CA ARG A 4 -18.38 10.18 4.67
C ARG A 4 -17.48 10.30 3.43
N THR A 5 -17.69 9.44 2.42
CA THR A 5 -16.86 9.46 1.20
C THR A 5 -17.10 10.74 0.40
N THR A 6 -18.33 11.21 0.36
CA THR A 6 -18.70 12.45 -0.33
C THR A 6 -18.12 13.65 0.39
N GLU A 7 -18.30 13.73 1.70
CA GLU A 7 -17.79 14.77 2.57
C GLU A 7 -16.26 14.95 2.46
N VAL A 8 -15.50 13.84 2.47
CA VAL A 8 -14.04 13.91 2.30
C VAL A 8 -13.67 14.38 0.90
N LEU A 9 -14.36 13.92 -0.15
CA LEU A 9 -14.06 14.30 -1.53
C LEU A 9 -14.40 15.76 -1.83
N GLU A 10 -15.36 16.34 -1.12
CA GLU A 10 -15.69 17.77 -1.21
C GLU A 10 -14.56 18.69 -0.73
N GLN A 11 -13.62 18.16 0.08
CA GLN A 11 -12.42 18.90 0.50
C GLN A 11 -11.36 19.00 -0.61
N TYR A 12 -11.59 18.35 -1.76
CA TYR A 12 -10.71 18.40 -2.93
C TYR A 12 -11.41 19.10 -4.10
N GLU A 13 -10.65 19.67 -5.01
CA GLU A 13 -11.19 20.27 -6.25
C GLU A 13 -11.45 19.18 -7.29
N LEU A 14 -12.33 18.24 -6.97
CA LEU A 14 -12.64 17.08 -7.79
C LEU A 14 -14.14 17.04 -8.11
N GLU A 15 -14.46 16.94 -9.39
CA GLU A 15 -15.79 16.58 -9.84
C GLU A 15 -15.90 15.06 -9.96
N VAL A 16 -16.60 14.44 -9.01
CA VAL A 16 -16.73 12.98 -8.91
C VAL A 16 -17.91 12.51 -9.75
N GLN A 17 -17.65 11.74 -10.78
CA GLN A 17 -18.65 11.17 -11.68
C GLN A 17 -19.21 9.85 -11.18
N SER A 18 -18.33 8.96 -10.73
CA SER A 18 -18.70 7.67 -10.18
C SER A 18 -17.74 7.23 -9.06
N LYS A 19 -18.22 6.33 -8.21
CA LYS A 19 -17.39 5.72 -7.15
C LYS A 19 -17.74 4.25 -6.95
N ARG A 20 -16.72 3.42 -6.81
CA ARG A 20 -16.84 2.00 -6.52
C ARG A 20 -15.87 1.55 -5.43
N ARG A 21 -16.27 0.55 -4.68
CA ARG A 21 -15.39 -0.03 -3.66
C ARG A 21 -14.42 -1.04 -4.28
N GLY A 22 -13.16 -0.98 -3.87
CA GLY A 22 -12.16 -1.93 -4.32
C GLY A 22 -10.91 -1.92 -3.44
N ARG A 23 -10.35 -3.08 -3.13
CA ARG A 23 -9.10 -3.24 -2.35
C ARG A 23 -9.07 -2.50 -1.00
N GLY A 24 -10.19 -2.47 -0.29
CA GLY A 24 -10.30 -1.77 1.00
C GLY A 24 -10.31 -0.24 0.90
N ALA A 25 -10.53 0.31 -0.30
CA ALA A 25 -10.58 1.73 -0.58
C ALA A 25 -11.77 2.06 -1.50
N TRP A 26 -11.98 3.33 -1.77
CA TRP A 26 -12.90 3.82 -2.78
C TRP A 26 -12.12 4.26 -4.01
N ILE A 27 -12.48 3.74 -5.17
CA ILE A 27 -11.97 4.17 -6.46
C ILE A 27 -13.01 5.10 -7.05
N CYS A 28 -12.61 6.35 -7.30
CA CYS A 28 -13.46 7.43 -7.77
C CYS A 28 -13.05 7.81 -9.20
N GLU A 29 -14.02 7.83 -10.11
CA GLU A 29 -13.85 8.42 -11.44
C GLU A 29 -14.16 9.91 -11.32
N THR A 30 -13.24 10.74 -11.77
CA THR A 30 -13.36 12.20 -11.69
C THR A 30 -13.02 12.82 -13.04
N SER A 31 -13.36 14.12 -13.21
CA SER A 31 -12.94 14.90 -14.37
C SER A 31 -11.42 14.96 -14.57
N GLN A 32 -10.65 14.69 -13.50
CA GLN A 32 -9.19 14.66 -13.48
C GLN A 32 -8.63 13.22 -13.48
N GLY A 33 -9.41 12.22 -13.90
CA GLY A 33 -9.01 10.82 -13.94
C GLY A 33 -9.37 10.04 -12.67
N LEU A 34 -8.79 8.86 -12.54
CA LEU A 34 -9.07 7.97 -11.39
C LEU A 34 -8.38 8.47 -10.13
N LYS A 35 -9.09 8.45 -9.02
CA LYS A 35 -8.58 8.74 -7.68
C LYS A 35 -8.89 7.60 -6.72
N LEU A 36 -8.02 7.41 -5.74
CA LEU A 36 -8.19 6.43 -4.68
C LEU A 36 -8.36 7.16 -3.36
N LEU A 37 -9.50 6.96 -2.69
CA LEU A 37 -9.74 7.44 -1.33
C LEU A 37 -9.69 6.27 -0.36
N ARG A 38 -8.91 6.41 0.70
CA ARG A 38 -8.79 5.38 1.75
C ARG A 38 -8.62 5.99 3.13
N GLU A 39 -9.07 5.24 4.14
CA GLU A 39 -8.77 5.55 5.53
C GLU A 39 -7.27 5.45 5.80
N TYR A 40 -6.73 6.39 6.58
CA TYR A 40 -5.33 6.45 6.96
C TYR A 40 -5.15 6.40 8.48
N LYS A 41 -4.43 5.38 8.94
CA LYS A 41 -4.20 5.12 10.39
C LYS A 41 -2.80 5.51 10.87
N GLY A 42 -1.96 6.02 9.98
CA GLY A 42 -0.60 6.45 10.31
C GLY A 42 -0.55 7.86 10.96
N THR A 43 0.64 8.29 11.33
CA THR A 43 0.90 9.66 11.78
C THR A 43 1.05 10.60 10.57
N VAL A 44 0.86 11.91 10.78
CA VAL A 44 1.10 12.93 9.73
C VAL A 44 2.56 12.88 9.28
N LYS A 45 3.52 12.79 10.20
CA LYS A 45 4.96 12.66 9.87
C LYS A 45 5.27 11.48 8.98
N ARG A 46 4.60 10.34 9.20
CA ARG A 46 4.73 9.18 8.34
C ARG A 46 4.15 9.44 6.95
N LEU A 47 3.02 10.14 6.87
CA LEU A 47 2.37 10.49 5.61
C LEU A 47 3.26 11.43 4.78
N GLU A 48 3.85 12.44 5.40
CA GLU A 48 4.81 13.35 4.77
C GLU A 48 6.04 12.60 4.25
N PHE A 49 6.58 11.68 5.03
CA PHE A 49 7.67 10.81 4.60
C PHE A 49 7.26 9.94 3.39
N GLU A 50 6.09 9.31 3.43
CA GLU A 50 5.57 8.50 2.31
C GLU A 50 5.40 9.35 1.05
N GLU A 51 4.88 10.59 1.16
CA GLU A 51 4.77 11.54 0.03
C GLU A 51 6.15 11.85 -0.59
N GLN A 52 7.14 12.17 0.23
CA GLN A 52 8.49 12.49 -0.24
C GLN A 52 9.13 11.30 -0.98
N ILE A 53 8.99 10.09 -0.47
CA ILE A 53 9.47 8.88 -1.14
C ILE A 53 8.77 8.68 -2.49
N MET A 54 7.44 8.85 -2.54
CA MET A 54 6.69 8.73 -3.81
C MET A 54 7.14 9.77 -4.84
N ASN A 55 7.40 11.01 -4.41
CA ASN A 55 7.93 12.08 -5.27
C ASN A 55 9.32 11.73 -5.83
N VAL A 56 10.22 11.18 -5.01
CA VAL A 56 11.53 10.73 -5.49
C VAL A 56 11.39 9.63 -6.54
N LEU A 57 10.55 8.64 -6.29
CA LEU A 57 10.32 7.53 -7.23
C LEU A 57 9.76 8.01 -8.57
N GLN A 58 8.85 8.99 -8.54
CA GLN A 58 8.27 9.59 -9.73
C GLN A 58 9.29 10.41 -10.51
N ASN A 59 10.06 11.27 -9.82
CA ASN A 59 11.08 12.13 -10.44
C ASN A 59 12.18 11.30 -11.10
N GLN A 60 12.58 10.19 -10.51
CA GLN A 60 13.56 9.26 -11.08
C GLN A 60 12.97 8.33 -12.14
N LYS A 61 11.66 8.41 -12.43
CA LYS A 61 10.95 7.56 -13.38
C LYS A 61 11.19 6.06 -13.15
N THR A 62 11.38 5.67 -11.91
CA THR A 62 11.66 4.27 -11.52
C THR A 62 10.46 3.38 -11.79
N CYS A 63 9.29 3.85 -11.38
CA CYS A 63 8.00 3.19 -11.61
C CYS A 63 6.88 4.23 -11.54
N ARG A 64 5.72 3.89 -12.08
CA ARG A 64 4.50 4.66 -11.87
C ARG A 64 4.00 4.40 -10.45
N THR A 65 3.77 5.46 -9.69
CA THR A 65 3.30 5.41 -8.31
C THR A 65 1.98 6.16 -8.16
N ASP A 66 1.23 5.78 -7.15
CA ASP A 66 -0.01 6.42 -6.72
C ASP A 66 0.34 7.64 -5.83
N GLN A 67 0.48 8.81 -6.44
CA GLN A 67 0.84 10.04 -5.74
C GLN A 67 -0.26 10.51 -4.80
N TYR A 68 0.12 11.04 -3.64
CA TYR A 68 -0.81 11.70 -2.73
C TYR A 68 -1.31 13.02 -3.31
N MET A 69 -2.57 13.31 -3.05
CA MET A 69 -3.19 14.60 -3.38
C MET A 69 -3.34 15.44 -2.12
N ARG A 70 -3.16 16.75 -2.27
CA ARG A 70 -3.47 17.70 -1.20
C ARG A 70 -4.88 18.23 -1.35
N ASN A 71 -5.56 18.43 -0.23
CA ASN A 71 -6.88 19.05 -0.21
C ASN A 71 -6.80 20.57 -0.47
N ARG A 72 -7.93 21.28 -0.46
CA ARG A 72 -8.01 22.73 -0.68
C ARG A 72 -7.22 23.56 0.32
N GLU A 73 -6.96 23.01 1.51
CA GLU A 73 -6.16 23.65 2.56
C GLU A 73 -4.66 23.35 2.40
N GLY A 74 -4.28 22.56 1.40
CA GLY A 74 -2.90 22.14 1.16
C GLY A 74 -2.44 20.96 2.00
N GLU A 75 -3.36 20.32 2.76
CA GLU A 75 -3.07 19.21 3.64
C GLU A 75 -3.14 17.87 2.90
N LEU A 76 -2.27 16.92 3.28
CA LEU A 76 -2.30 15.54 2.77
C LEU A 76 -3.41 14.71 3.39
N LEU A 77 -3.85 15.08 4.59
CA LEU A 77 -4.81 14.35 5.38
C LEU A 77 -6.12 15.14 5.44
N SER A 78 -7.21 14.48 5.12
CA SER A 78 -8.56 15.00 5.32
C SER A 78 -9.26 14.26 6.45
N VAL A 79 -10.06 14.97 7.21
CA VAL A 79 -10.80 14.42 8.34
C VAL A 79 -12.30 14.58 8.07
N ALA A 80 -13.05 13.48 8.17
CA ALA A 80 -14.49 13.48 8.09
C ALA A 80 -15.11 13.97 9.42
N GLU A 81 -16.38 14.37 9.41
CA GLU A 81 -17.10 14.85 10.62
C GLU A 81 -17.07 13.82 11.77
N ASP A 82 -17.05 12.53 11.45
CA ASP A 82 -16.95 11.46 12.45
C ASP A 82 -15.53 11.23 12.99
N GLY A 83 -14.56 12.07 12.60
CA GLY A 83 -13.16 11.97 12.97
C GLY A 83 -12.35 10.95 12.16
N THR A 84 -12.93 10.31 11.17
CA THR A 84 -12.20 9.37 10.30
C THR A 84 -11.19 10.11 9.45
N ARG A 85 -9.94 9.71 9.54
CA ARG A 85 -8.83 10.29 8.79
C ARG A 85 -8.68 9.58 7.46
N CYS A 86 -8.63 10.35 6.37
CA CYS A 86 -8.57 9.84 5.01
C CYS A 86 -7.47 10.52 4.20
N VAL A 87 -7.01 9.82 3.17
CA VAL A 87 -6.10 10.34 2.14
C VAL A 87 -6.69 10.07 0.77
N VAL A 88 -6.44 10.98 -0.17
CA VAL A 88 -6.75 10.81 -1.59
C VAL A 88 -5.45 10.69 -2.36
N LYS A 89 -5.42 9.76 -3.32
CA LYS A 89 -4.26 9.50 -4.17
C LYS A 89 -4.65 9.48 -5.62
N GLU A 90 -3.71 9.83 -6.49
CA GLU A 90 -3.80 9.50 -7.91
C GLU A 90 -3.95 7.99 -8.08
N TRP A 91 -4.79 7.57 -9.02
CA TRP A 91 -4.96 6.14 -9.31
C TRP A 91 -4.88 5.87 -10.80
N PHE A 92 -4.64 4.64 -11.16
CA PHE A 92 -4.54 4.23 -12.56
C PHE A 92 -5.13 2.83 -12.74
N SER A 93 -5.67 2.60 -13.92
CA SER A 93 -6.10 1.27 -14.34
C SER A 93 -4.90 0.39 -14.66
N GLY A 94 -5.04 -0.88 -14.34
CA GLY A 94 -4.03 -1.88 -14.63
C GLY A 94 -4.53 -3.27 -14.23
N ARG A 95 -3.84 -4.28 -14.70
CA ARG A 95 -4.03 -5.65 -14.24
C ARG A 95 -2.84 -6.12 -13.41
N GLU A 96 -3.08 -7.05 -12.55
CA GLU A 96 -2.00 -7.74 -11.83
C GLU A 96 -1.21 -8.63 -12.80
N CYS A 97 0.08 -8.85 -12.51
CA CYS A 97 0.87 -9.80 -13.28
C CYS A 97 0.32 -11.22 -13.06
N SER A 98 0.30 -12.00 -14.11
CA SER A 98 -0.03 -13.42 -14.01
C SER A 98 1.17 -14.20 -13.47
N VAL A 99 0.98 -14.85 -12.32
CA VAL A 99 1.98 -15.78 -11.75
C VAL A 99 2.20 -17.02 -12.62
N GLN A 100 1.31 -17.28 -13.58
CA GLN A 100 1.41 -18.34 -14.56
C GLN A 100 2.34 -17.97 -15.74
N SER A 101 2.67 -16.69 -15.91
CA SER A 101 3.53 -16.18 -16.98
C SER A 101 4.92 -15.89 -16.44
N GLU A 102 5.89 -16.75 -16.77
CA GLU A 102 7.29 -16.58 -16.42
C GLU A 102 7.82 -15.18 -16.82
N ALA A 103 7.51 -14.74 -18.04
CA ALA A 103 7.92 -13.43 -18.54
C ALA A 103 7.35 -12.26 -17.72
N GLU A 104 6.13 -12.38 -17.19
CA GLU A 104 5.55 -11.36 -16.32
C GLU A 104 6.16 -11.39 -14.92
N VAL A 105 6.43 -12.57 -14.38
CA VAL A 105 7.12 -12.74 -13.10
C VAL A 105 8.52 -12.13 -13.16
N VAL A 106 9.31 -12.45 -14.18
CA VAL A 106 10.66 -11.89 -14.37
C VAL A 106 10.62 -10.36 -14.45
N ARG A 107 9.66 -9.80 -15.21
CA ARG A 107 9.49 -8.34 -15.28
C ARG A 107 9.12 -7.74 -13.93
N ALA A 108 8.23 -8.36 -13.19
CA ALA A 108 7.84 -7.89 -11.85
C ALA A 108 9.02 -7.88 -10.86
N VAL A 109 9.81 -8.96 -10.84
CA VAL A 109 11.04 -9.04 -10.03
C VAL A 109 12.04 -7.97 -10.46
N GLY A 110 12.22 -7.74 -11.77
CA GLY A 110 13.07 -6.68 -12.30
C GLY A 110 12.63 -5.28 -11.85
N GLN A 111 11.32 -5.01 -11.79
CA GLN A 111 10.80 -3.74 -11.27
C GLN A 111 11.03 -3.58 -9.76
N ILE A 112 10.85 -4.65 -8.99
CA ILE A 112 11.15 -4.64 -7.55
C ILE A 112 12.65 -4.38 -7.31
N ALA A 113 13.52 -4.99 -8.11
CA ALA A 113 14.96 -4.76 -8.01
C ALA A 113 15.35 -3.30 -8.31
N LYS A 114 14.71 -2.68 -9.32
CA LYS A 114 14.88 -1.25 -9.62
C LYS A 114 14.41 -0.38 -8.46
N LEU A 115 13.22 -0.67 -7.93
CA LEU A 115 12.66 0.04 -6.77
C LEU A 115 13.63 -0.03 -5.57
N HIS A 116 14.12 -1.21 -5.23
CA HIS A 116 15.08 -1.37 -4.12
C HIS A 116 16.38 -0.59 -4.34
N ARG A 117 16.89 -0.55 -5.59
CA ARG A 117 18.08 0.24 -5.94
C ARG A 117 17.84 1.74 -5.75
N THR A 118 16.70 2.24 -6.22
CA THR A 118 16.30 3.64 -6.04
C THR A 118 16.19 3.98 -4.56
N LEU A 119 15.47 3.18 -3.78
CA LEU A 119 15.27 3.40 -2.35
C LEU A 119 16.60 3.42 -1.56
N ARG A 120 17.57 2.57 -1.92
CA ARG A 120 18.91 2.59 -1.30
C ARG A 120 19.68 3.86 -1.58
N GLY A 121 19.43 4.51 -2.71
CA GLY A 121 20.09 5.77 -3.10
C GLY A 121 19.46 7.02 -2.49
N ILE A 122 18.34 6.88 -1.78
CA ILE A 122 17.70 8.03 -1.14
C ILE A 122 18.48 8.39 0.12
N ALA A 123 19.00 9.63 0.15
CA ALA A 123 19.57 10.18 1.36
C ALA A 123 18.46 10.35 2.41
N ILE A 124 18.68 9.78 3.59
CA ILE A 124 17.74 9.94 4.70
C ILE A 124 17.98 11.31 5.32
N ASP A 125 16.95 12.15 5.29
CA ASP A 125 16.96 13.44 5.96
C ASP A 125 16.86 13.22 7.48
N GLU A 126 17.67 13.91 8.26
CA GLU A 126 17.68 13.81 9.72
C GLU A 126 16.33 14.24 10.34
N SER A 127 15.59 15.14 9.66
CA SER A 127 14.24 15.56 10.06
C SER A 127 13.21 14.41 10.02
N TRP A 128 13.49 13.37 9.25
CA TRP A 128 12.62 12.20 9.11
C TRP A 128 12.73 11.24 10.30
N ASN A 129 12.72 11.59 11.45
CA ASN A 129 12.76 10.75 12.63
C ASN A 129 12.27 9.29 12.38
N LEU A 130 13.10 8.49 11.69
CA LEU A 130 12.75 7.13 11.24
C LEU A 130 12.37 6.22 12.41
N GLY A 131 12.88 6.47 13.60
CA GLY A 131 12.50 5.74 14.80
C GLY A 131 11.02 5.88 15.17
N SER A 132 10.40 7.03 14.82
CA SER A 132 8.96 7.24 15.02
C SER A 132 8.11 6.75 13.84
N ILE A 133 8.72 6.60 12.65
CA ILE A 133 8.07 6.18 11.42
C ILE A 133 8.08 4.66 11.30
N LEU A 134 9.22 4.04 11.60
CA LEU A 134 9.42 2.60 11.53
C LEU A 134 9.13 1.97 12.89
N THR A 135 7.87 1.67 13.12
CA THR A 135 7.41 1.11 14.41
C THR A 135 7.89 -0.32 14.68
N ARG A 136 8.36 -1.04 13.66
CA ARG A 136 8.90 -2.40 13.80
C ARG A 136 10.03 -2.64 12.81
N PRO A 137 11.17 -3.16 13.25
CA PRO A 137 12.22 -3.64 12.34
C PRO A 137 11.65 -4.75 11.45
N ALA A 138 11.80 -4.60 10.12
CA ALA A 138 11.31 -5.59 9.15
C ALA A 138 11.84 -7.01 9.44
N VAL A 139 13.08 -7.12 9.93
CA VAL A 139 13.68 -8.38 10.33
C VAL A 139 12.91 -9.05 11.48
N ALA A 140 12.56 -8.31 12.52
CA ALA A 140 11.82 -8.86 13.67
C ALA A 140 10.42 -9.35 13.26
N GLU A 141 9.76 -8.66 12.31
CA GLU A 141 8.47 -9.10 11.77
C GLU A 141 8.61 -10.35 10.90
N MET A 142 9.63 -10.40 10.07
CA MET A 142 9.95 -11.57 9.26
C MET A 142 10.28 -12.80 10.13
N GLU A 143 11.06 -12.64 11.19
CA GLU A 143 11.35 -13.70 12.17
C GLU A 143 10.09 -14.17 12.89
N ARG A 144 9.17 -13.24 13.23
CA ARG A 144 7.88 -13.59 13.82
C ARG A 144 7.06 -14.46 12.88
N HIS A 145 6.90 -14.05 11.61
CA HIS A 145 6.18 -14.83 10.61
C HIS A 145 6.82 -16.19 10.36
N ASN A 146 8.15 -16.25 10.31
CA ASN A 146 8.86 -17.52 10.16
C ASN A 146 8.59 -18.48 11.34
N ARG A 147 8.61 -17.97 12.58
CA ARG A 147 8.23 -18.77 13.75
C ARG A 147 6.79 -19.28 13.67
N GLU A 148 5.86 -18.46 13.19
CA GLU A 148 4.46 -18.84 12.99
C GLU A 148 4.33 -19.93 11.93
N LEU A 149 5.02 -19.83 10.81
CA LEU A 149 5.05 -20.86 9.75
C LEU A 149 5.60 -22.18 10.28
N VAL A 150 6.71 -22.17 11.02
CA VAL A 150 7.30 -23.37 11.62
C VAL A 150 6.34 -24.01 12.62
N ARG A 151 5.64 -23.22 13.45
CA ARG A 151 4.63 -23.72 14.39
C ARG A 151 3.47 -24.39 13.65
N THR A 152 2.96 -23.74 12.62
CA THR A 152 1.87 -24.25 11.79
C THR A 152 2.25 -25.55 11.09
N ARG A 153 3.46 -25.60 10.50
CA ARG A 153 4.00 -26.84 9.92
C ARG A 153 4.06 -27.96 10.94
N ASN A 154 4.60 -27.71 12.12
CA ASN A 154 4.74 -28.72 13.17
C ASN A 154 3.36 -29.20 13.66
N TYR A 155 2.37 -28.32 13.74
CA TYR A 155 1.00 -28.66 14.06
C TYR A 155 0.40 -29.59 12.99
N ILE A 156 0.50 -29.22 11.70
CA ILE A 156 -0.01 -30.02 10.59
C ILE A 156 0.67 -31.41 10.55
N ARG A 157 1.98 -31.48 10.79
CA ARG A 157 2.72 -32.76 10.81
C ARG A 157 2.16 -33.74 11.84
N LYS A 158 1.73 -33.27 13.00
CA LYS A 158 1.18 -34.06 14.10
C LYS A 158 -0.28 -34.51 13.86
N LYS A 159 -1.01 -33.93 12.92
CA LYS A 159 -2.40 -34.30 12.62
C LYS A 159 -2.46 -35.69 12.01
N ARG A 160 -3.34 -36.52 12.57
CA ARG A 160 -3.62 -37.87 12.04
C ARG A 160 -4.37 -37.82 10.69
N ARG A 161 -5.37 -36.93 10.57
CA ARG A 161 -6.13 -36.69 9.32
C ARG A 161 -5.78 -35.30 8.81
N LYS A 162 -5.24 -35.20 7.59
CA LYS A 162 -4.90 -33.97 6.92
C LYS A 162 -5.84 -33.73 5.75
N SER A 163 -6.28 -32.49 5.54
CA SER A 163 -6.93 -32.05 4.30
C SER A 163 -5.93 -32.07 3.13
N ASP A 164 -6.43 -31.95 1.89
CA ASP A 164 -5.57 -31.90 0.71
C ASP A 164 -4.68 -30.65 0.73
N PHE A 165 -5.22 -29.53 1.20
CA PHE A 165 -4.43 -28.30 1.44
C PHE A 165 -3.29 -28.54 2.45
N GLU A 166 -3.58 -29.16 3.58
CA GLU A 166 -2.57 -29.45 4.61
C GLU A 166 -1.50 -30.44 4.12
N ARG A 167 -1.85 -31.38 3.23
CA ARG A 167 -0.89 -32.27 2.58
C ARG A 167 0.03 -31.49 1.64
N ALA A 168 -0.54 -30.62 0.79
CA ALA A 168 0.23 -29.79 -0.12
C ALA A 168 1.22 -28.89 0.65
N VAL A 169 0.76 -28.17 1.68
CA VAL A 169 1.61 -27.30 2.51
C VAL A 169 2.71 -28.08 3.23
N SER A 170 2.43 -29.30 3.72
CA SER A 170 3.45 -30.10 4.41
C SER A 170 4.51 -30.73 3.49
N GLY A 171 4.26 -30.79 2.19
CA GLY A 171 5.20 -31.27 1.17
C GLY A 171 6.04 -30.17 0.53
N SER A 172 5.64 -28.89 0.66
CA SER A 172 6.29 -27.72 0.03
C SER A 172 7.22 -26.96 0.98
N LEU A 173 7.31 -27.32 2.24
CA LEU A 173 8.10 -26.75 3.31
C LEU A 173 9.07 -27.81 3.83
#